data_0724b3aa7c25562ea24d112cd1e47748
#
_entry.id   0724b3aa7c25562ea24d112cd1e47748
#
_cell.length_a   1.000
_cell.length_b   1.000
_cell.length_c   1.000
_cell.angle_alpha   90.00
_cell.angle_beta   90.00
_cell.angle_gamma   90.00
#
_symmetry.space_group_name_H-M   'P 1'
#
loop_
_entity.id
_entity.type
_entity.pdbx_description
1 polymer ?
#
loop_
_entity_poly.entity_id
_entity_poly.type
_entity_poly.pdbx_seq_one_letter_code
_entity_poly.pdbx_strand_id
1 'polypeptide(L)'
;MKRFFLVCGLVIALLLSGCGSSASRVETLKSWSFQYNEGTSDYSLFFGLADKNDKSLSADVDVDIRIVNDADEEVYTGTKSVPTDDFGYYTSQAAGEQYLANVRIPAAEIKAGTSASGKVYFTVYKENAVQFDEVNCDVLYCLPIEDVQVTFDSFPLDLKVKDFMGSTASVIQIQGAEFTFDKDYSPQLTITITGEKKSGNSDSGYDMISYKLYDSAGYLVDSGNIYLSSLSVGDKFKDDSVVIYDITPGESYTFQLSEYSW
;
A
#
# COMPACT_ATOMS: atom_id res chain seq x y z
N MET A 1 22.68 68.28 10.12
CA MET A 1 21.71 67.20 9.73
C MET A 1 22.31 66.04 8.92
N LYS A 2 23.47 66.11 8.27
CA LYS A 2 24.05 65.04 7.46
C LYS A 2 24.78 63.91 8.25
N ARG A 3 25.15 64.14 9.52
CA ARG A 3 25.89 63.14 10.33
C ARG A 3 25.01 62.18 11.12
N PHE A 4 23.74 62.52 11.32
CA PHE A 4 22.79 61.65 12.07
C PHE A 4 22.24 60.53 11.23
N PHE A 5 22.12 60.70 9.93
CA PHE A 5 21.64 59.64 9.02
C PHE A 5 22.67 58.51 8.77
N LEU A 6 23.97 58.82 8.92
CA LEU A 6 25.02 57.82 8.69
C LEU A 6 25.12 56.82 9.86
N VAL A 7 24.82 57.25 11.09
CA VAL A 7 24.86 56.39 12.28
C VAL A 7 23.64 55.45 12.32
N CYS A 8 22.46 55.92 11.92
CA CYS A 8 21.27 55.06 11.84
C CYS A 8 21.38 54.00 10.74
N GLY A 9 21.99 54.32 9.59
CA GLY A 9 22.22 53.37 8.52
C GLY A 9 23.20 52.27 8.91
N LEU A 10 24.23 52.59 9.69
CA LEU A 10 25.21 51.59 10.15
C LEU A 10 24.67 50.67 11.23
N VAL A 11 23.78 51.16 12.11
CA VAL A 11 23.12 50.34 13.14
C VAL A 11 22.10 49.37 12.52
N ILE A 12 21.38 49.78 11.47
CA ILE A 12 20.46 48.92 10.74
C ILE A 12 21.22 47.85 9.95
N ALA A 13 22.36 48.17 9.34
CA ALA A 13 23.20 47.19 8.64
C ALA A 13 23.84 46.17 9.61
N LEU A 14 24.18 46.57 10.84
CA LEU A 14 24.70 45.67 11.87
C LEU A 14 23.62 44.77 12.48
N LEU A 15 22.36 45.19 12.46
CA LEU A 15 21.24 44.33 12.91
C LEU A 15 20.83 43.28 11.85
N LEU A 16 21.11 43.56 10.57
CA LEU A 16 20.83 42.61 9.47
C LEU A 16 21.98 41.61 9.25
N SER A 17 23.19 41.87 9.74
CA SER A 17 24.33 40.95 9.62
C SER A 17 24.47 39.97 10.79
N GLY A 18 23.54 39.95 11.74
CA GLY A 18 23.58 39.12 12.93
C GLY A 18 22.72 37.86 12.90
N CYS A 19 21.93 37.62 11.86
CA CYS A 19 21.21 36.38 11.65
C CYS A 19 22.05 35.45 10.76
N GLY A 20 23.05 34.76 11.35
CA GLY A 20 23.52 33.54 10.74
C GLY A 20 22.31 32.61 10.57
N SER A 21 22.09 32.07 9.35
CA SER A 21 20.93 31.21 9.08
C SER A 21 20.87 30.11 10.13
N SER A 22 19.70 29.79 10.65
CA SER A 22 19.54 28.70 11.62
C SER A 22 20.10 27.38 11.07
N ALA A 23 20.11 27.22 9.76
CA ALA A 23 20.73 26.16 9.02
C ALA A 23 22.22 25.96 9.37
N SER A 24 23.00 27.01 9.60
CA SER A 24 24.43 26.88 9.95
C SER A 24 24.68 26.18 11.31
N ARG A 25 23.67 26.04 12.16
CA ARG A 25 23.75 25.41 13.48
C ARG A 25 23.30 23.97 13.52
N VAL A 26 22.71 23.45 12.44
CA VAL A 26 22.28 22.04 12.36
C VAL A 26 23.51 21.13 12.36
N GLU A 27 23.56 20.20 13.29
CA GLU A 27 24.66 19.23 13.45
C GLU A 27 24.19 17.77 13.39
N THR A 28 22.94 17.50 13.78
CA THR A 28 22.38 16.16 13.84
C THR A 28 20.94 16.09 13.36
N LEU A 29 20.59 14.94 12.77
CA LEU A 29 19.21 14.55 12.52
C LEU A 29 18.70 13.79 13.74
N LYS A 30 17.49 14.13 14.20
CA LYS A 30 16.94 13.61 15.43
C LYS A 30 15.48 13.24 15.23
N SER A 31 15.08 12.09 15.74
CA SER A 31 13.69 11.60 15.70
C SER A 31 13.09 11.61 14.29
N TRP A 32 12.86 10.48 13.73
CA TRP A 32 12.15 10.38 12.45
C TRP A 32 11.14 9.25 12.48
N SER A 33 10.06 9.42 11.73
CA SER A 33 9.05 8.40 11.50
C SER A 33 8.37 8.62 10.16
N PHE A 34 7.85 7.54 9.60
CA PHE A 34 7.05 7.58 8.38
C PHE A 34 5.72 6.89 8.65
N GLN A 35 4.62 7.50 8.22
CA GLN A 35 3.28 6.96 8.44
C GLN A 35 2.31 7.35 7.33
N TYR A 36 1.33 6.49 7.07
CA TYR A 36 0.19 6.78 6.21
C TYR A 36 -0.96 7.36 7.01
N ASN A 37 -1.62 8.40 6.46
CA ASN A 37 -2.78 9.06 7.03
C ASN A 37 -4.02 8.77 6.17
N GLU A 38 -4.84 7.84 6.59
CA GLU A 38 -6.07 7.45 5.87
C GLU A 38 -7.02 8.64 5.66
N GLY A 39 -7.16 9.52 6.66
CA GLY A 39 -8.09 10.65 6.62
C GLY A 39 -7.75 11.71 5.58
N THR A 40 -6.49 11.82 5.16
CA THR A 40 -6.00 12.79 4.16
C THR A 40 -5.43 12.13 2.91
N SER A 41 -5.36 10.79 2.90
CA SER A 41 -4.76 10.01 1.81
C SER A 41 -3.37 10.52 1.43
N ASP A 42 -2.52 10.75 2.44
CA ASP A 42 -1.14 11.14 2.26
C ASP A 42 -0.19 10.36 3.19
N TYR A 43 1.09 10.36 2.84
CA TYR A 43 2.17 9.87 3.67
C TYR A 43 2.87 11.04 4.32
N SER A 44 3.27 10.88 5.58
CA SER A 44 3.97 11.89 6.35
C SER A 44 5.33 11.36 6.80
N LEU A 45 6.40 12.01 6.33
CA LEU A 45 7.74 11.85 6.87
C LEU A 45 7.96 12.94 7.94
N PHE A 46 8.10 12.53 9.18
CA PHE A 46 8.47 13.41 10.29
C PHE A 46 9.96 13.27 10.58
N PHE A 47 10.63 14.40 10.80
CA PHE A 47 12.01 14.41 11.29
C PHE A 47 12.30 15.67 12.08
N GLY A 48 13.26 15.59 12.99
CA GLY A 48 13.75 16.73 13.79
C GLY A 48 15.21 17.03 13.49
N LEU A 49 15.61 18.28 13.74
CA LEU A 49 16.98 18.74 13.64
C LEU A 49 17.48 19.19 15.01
N ALA A 50 18.78 19.02 15.27
CA ALA A 50 19.40 19.52 16.49
C ALA A 50 20.78 20.13 16.25
N ASP A 51 21.18 21.02 17.19
CA ASP A 51 22.51 21.59 17.24
C ASP A 51 23.53 20.66 17.93
N LYS A 52 24.80 21.09 18.00
CA LYS A 52 25.89 20.36 18.66
C LYS A 52 25.69 20.05 20.15
N ASN A 53 24.72 20.69 20.79
CA ASN A 53 24.36 20.44 22.19
C ASN A 53 23.08 19.61 22.31
N ASP A 54 22.65 18.96 21.22
CA ASP A 54 21.41 18.17 21.13
C ASP A 54 20.12 19.01 21.36
N LYS A 55 20.22 20.33 21.21
CA LYS A 55 19.06 21.22 21.32
C LYS A 55 18.31 21.24 19.99
N SER A 56 17.02 20.91 20.04
CA SER A 56 16.15 20.93 18.86
C SER A 56 16.04 22.34 18.26
N LEU A 57 16.05 22.41 16.94
CA LEU A 57 15.94 23.65 16.19
C LEU A 57 15.18 23.44 14.86
N SER A 58 14.76 24.53 14.24
CA SER A 58 14.19 24.57 12.90
C SER A 58 15.14 25.30 11.94
N ALA A 59 15.18 24.87 10.68
CA ALA A 59 16.00 25.47 9.64
C ALA A 59 15.42 25.20 8.25
N ASP A 60 15.74 26.08 7.28
CA ASP A 60 15.45 25.81 5.88
C ASP A 60 16.34 24.66 5.39
N VAL A 61 15.73 23.60 4.89
CA VAL A 61 16.42 22.40 4.38
C VAL A 61 15.68 21.84 3.16
N ASP A 62 16.42 21.10 2.34
CA ASP A 62 15.85 20.25 1.30
C ASP A 62 15.94 18.79 1.75
N VAL A 63 14.96 17.99 1.37
CA VAL A 63 14.89 16.57 1.71
C VAL A 63 14.68 15.76 0.44
N ASP A 64 15.66 14.94 0.10
CA ASP A 64 15.52 13.91 -0.91
C ASP A 64 14.89 12.69 -0.29
N ILE A 65 13.85 12.17 -0.91
CA ILE A 65 13.07 11.04 -0.42
C ILE A 65 12.97 9.99 -1.52
N ARG A 66 13.22 8.73 -1.15
CA ARG A 66 13.07 7.58 -2.02
C ARG A 66 12.33 6.48 -1.24
N ILE A 67 11.29 5.91 -1.83
CA ILE A 67 10.54 4.79 -1.25
C ILE A 67 10.75 3.57 -2.15
N VAL A 68 11.20 2.48 -1.53
CA VAL A 68 11.44 1.19 -2.18
C VAL A 68 10.62 0.14 -1.44
N ASN A 69 9.82 -0.63 -2.16
CA ASN A 69 9.05 -1.72 -1.55
C ASN A 69 9.92 -2.97 -1.30
N ASP A 70 9.38 -3.98 -0.62
CA ASP A 70 10.13 -5.21 -0.30
C ASP A 70 10.42 -6.10 -1.52
N ALA A 71 9.87 -5.75 -2.69
CA ALA A 71 10.21 -6.35 -3.99
C ALA A 71 11.34 -5.61 -4.73
N ASP A 72 12.05 -4.68 -4.05
CA ASP A 72 13.10 -3.82 -4.62
C ASP A 72 12.61 -2.85 -5.73
N GLU A 73 11.31 -2.55 -5.77
CA GLU A 73 10.75 -1.58 -6.71
C GLU A 73 10.80 -0.18 -6.12
N GLU A 74 11.35 0.79 -6.86
CA GLU A 74 11.29 2.20 -6.49
C GLU A 74 9.90 2.77 -6.84
N VAL A 75 9.06 2.93 -5.82
CA VAL A 75 7.69 3.40 -5.98
C VAL A 75 7.54 4.92 -5.84
N TYR A 76 8.54 5.60 -5.28
CA TYR A 76 8.59 7.06 -5.18
C TYR A 76 10.03 7.57 -5.11
N THR A 77 10.29 8.70 -5.77
CA THR A 77 11.49 9.51 -5.58
C THR A 77 11.15 10.98 -5.78
N GLY A 78 11.68 11.86 -4.94
CA GLY A 78 11.43 13.28 -5.03
C GLY A 78 12.19 14.10 -4.01
N THR A 79 12.34 15.40 -4.29
CA THR A 79 12.94 16.39 -3.38
C THR A 79 11.83 17.32 -2.90
N LYS A 80 11.81 17.61 -1.61
CA LYS A 80 10.88 18.56 -0.99
C LYS A 80 11.68 19.62 -0.24
N SER A 81 11.37 20.90 -0.46
CA SER A 81 11.92 21.99 0.33
C SER A 81 11.08 22.19 1.59
N VAL A 82 11.74 22.28 2.73
CA VAL A 82 11.13 22.40 4.05
C VAL A 82 11.62 23.71 4.68
N PRO A 83 10.82 24.80 4.61
CA PRO A 83 11.16 26.05 5.25
C PRO A 83 11.10 25.95 6.77
N THR A 84 11.82 26.83 7.45
CA THR A 84 11.86 26.93 8.91
C THR A 84 10.46 26.96 9.56
N ASP A 85 9.50 27.61 8.91
CA ASP A 85 8.14 27.79 9.43
C ASP A 85 7.29 26.50 9.36
N ASP A 86 7.73 25.48 8.63
CA ASP A 86 7.04 24.18 8.53
C ASP A 86 7.42 23.22 9.70
N PHE A 87 8.32 23.63 10.58
CA PHE A 87 8.66 22.88 11.78
C PHE A 87 7.68 23.18 12.92
N GLY A 88 6.78 22.24 13.19
CA GLY A 88 5.86 22.31 14.34
C GLY A 88 6.57 22.05 15.66
N TYR A 89 6.13 22.74 16.72
CA TYR A 89 6.63 22.52 18.08
C TYR A 89 5.87 21.41 18.79
N TYR A 90 6.58 20.45 19.33
CA TYR A 90 6.04 19.29 20.04
C TYR A 90 6.72 19.12 21.39
N THR A 91 5.96 18.62 22.37
CA THR A 91 6.48 18.25 23.68
C THR A 91 6.04 16.84 24.03
N SER A 92 6.96 16.01 24.53
CA SER A 92 6.62 14.70 25.08
C SER A 92 7.42 14.44 26.36
N GLN A 93 6.89 13.58 27.25
CA GLN A 93 7.62 13.17 28.47
C GLN A 93 8.93 12.45 28.17
N ALA A 94 8.98 11.69 27.06
CA ALA A 94 10.14 10.87 26.70
C ALA A 94 11.22 11.66 25.93
N ALA A 95 10.80 12.56 25.05
CA ALA A 95 11.71 13.23 24.11
C ALA A 95 11.91 14.73 24.40
N GLY A 96 11.21 15.30 25.39
CA GLY A 96 11.26 16.70 25.73
C GLY A 96 10.64 17.62 24.66
N GLU A 97 11.19 18.83 24.53
CA GLU A 97 10.79 19.82 23.54
C GLU A 97 11.47 19.55 22.20
N GLN A 98 10.69 19.48 21.11
CA GLN A 98 11.19 19.23 19.77
C GLN A 98 10.52 20.13 18.73
N TYR A 99 11.25 20.48 17.69
CA TYR A 99 10.72 20.99 16.43
C TYR A 99 10.79 19.86 15.40
N LEU A 100 9.64 19.50 14.83
CA LEU A 100 9.53 18.43 13.84
C LEU A 100 8.97 19.00 12.54
N ALA A 101 9.65 18.70 11.43
CA ALA A 101 9.09 18.88 10.10
C ALA A 101 8.08 17.79 9.82
N ASN A 102 7.08 18.10 8.99
CA ASN A 102 6.13 17.13 8.44
C ASN A 102 6.13 17.27 6.92
N VAL A 103 6.87 16.40 6.25
CA VAL A 103 6.91 16.35 4.79
C VAL A 103 5.80 15.43 4.31
N ARG A 104 4.83 16.00 3.58
CA ARG A 104 3.69 15.26 3.04
C ARG A 104 3.96 14.83 1.61
N ILE A 105 3.60 13.58 1.33
CA ILE A 105 3.64 12.95 0.01
C ILE A 105 2.22 12.46 -0.28
N PRO A 106 1.49 13.06 -1.23
CA PRO A 106 0.19 12.56 -1.64
C PRO A 106 0.27 11.10 -2.09
N ALA A 107 -0.67 10.25 -1.67
CA ALA A 107 -0.67 8.84 -2.08
C ALA A 107 -0.70 8.68 -3.61
N ALA A 108 -1.32 9.63 -4.32
CA ALA A 108 -1.35 9.64 -5.78
C ALA A 108 0.02 9.87 -6.46
N GLU A 109 1.04 10.33 -5.72
CA GLU A 109 2.41 10.46 -6.23
C GLU A 109 3.21 9.15 -6.09
N ILE A 110 2.73 8.20 -5.28
CA ILE A 110 3.37 6.90 -5.09
C ILE A 110 2.80 5.90 -6.09
N LYS A 111 3.69 5.26 -6.85
CA LYS A 111 3.30 4.23 -7.81
C LYS A 111 2.86 2.97 -7.07
N ALA A 112 1.85 2.30 -7.59
CA ALA A 112 1.54 0.95 -7.15
C ALA A 112 2.68 0.00 -7.53
N GLY A 113 2.98 -0.94 -6.64
CA GLY A 113 3.99 -1.96 -6.83
C GLY A 113 3.48 -3.34 -6.42
N THR A 114 4.38 -4.31 -6.33
CA THR A 114 4.00 -5.69 -6.01
C THR A 114 4.05 -6.01 -4.51
N SER A 115 4.48 -5.06 -3.66
CA SER A 115 4.48 -5.21 -2.20
C SER A 115 3.96 -3.96 -1.50
N ALA A 116 3.12 -4.16 -0.49
CA ALA A 116 2.57 -3.10 0.37
C ALA A 116 3.54 -2.66 1.47
N SER A 117 4.64 -3.38 1.69
CA SER A 117 5.67 -3.07 2.68
C SER A 117 6.96 -2.63 2.01
N GLY A 118 7.82 -1.91 2.74
CA GLY A 118 9.08 -1.46 2.20
C GLY A 118 9.84 -0.53 3.14
N LYS A 119 10.68 0.33 2.57
CA LYS A 119 11.47 1.32 3.29
C LYS A 119 11.40 2.68 2.62
N VAL A 120 11.29 3.72 3.43
CA VAL A 120 11.57 5.08 2.99
C VAL A 120 13.02 5.41 3.34
N TYR A 121 13.76 5.89 2.36
CA TYR A 121 15.11 6.42 2.50
C TYR A 121 15.03 7.93 2.31
N PHE A 122 15.71 8.69 3.17
CA PHE A 122 15.75 10.14 3.01
C PHE A 122 17.09 10.73 3.43
N THR A 123 17.46 11.82 2.76
CA THR A 123 18.67 12.59 3.02
C THR A 123 18.30 14.05 3.18
N VAL A 124 18.77 14.70 4.24
CA VAL A 124 18.51 16.12 4.50
C VAL A 124 19.72 16.94 4.07
N TYR A 125 19.46 17.98 3.30
CA TYR A 125 20.48 18.90 2.79
C TYR A 125 20.28 20.30 3.39
N LYS A 126 21.36 20.92 3.75
CA LYS A 126 21.45 22.31 4.17
C LYS A 126 22.29 23.10 3.17
N GLU A 127 21.75 24.19 2.64
CA GLU A 127 22.47 25.06 1.70
C GLU A 127 23.09 24.32 0.50
N ASN A 128 22.34 23.33 -0.05
CA ASN A 128 22.78 22.42 -1.12
C ASN A 128 23.96 21.49 -0.77
N ALA A 129 24.28 21.33 0.51
CA ALA A 129 25.28 20.39 0.99
C ALA A 129 24.65 19.27 1.82
N VAL A 130 25.04 18.03 1.57
CA VAL A 130 24.59 16.86 2.38
C VAL A 130 25.01 17.08 3.83
N GLN A 131 24.04 16.98 4.74
CA GLN A 131 24.27 17.11 6.18
C GLN A 131 24.42 15.77 6.87
N PHE A 132 23.69 14.78 6.39
CA PHE A 132 23.57 13.46 7.03
C PHE A 132 23.66 12.38 5.98
N ASP A 133 24.17 11.22 6.39
CA ASP A 133 24.04 10.01 5.59
C ASP A 133 22.55 9.67 5.39
N GLU A 134 22.26 8.89 4.35
CA GLU A 134 20.92 8.41 4.11
C GLU A 134 20.40 7.62 5.32
N VAL A 135 19.24 8.01 5.82
CA VAL A 135 18.53 7.31 6.89
C VAL A 135 17.28 6.65 6.36
N ASN A 136 16.77 5.63 7.06
CA ASN A 136 15.59 4.91 6.62
C ASN A 136 14.59 4.62 7.75
N CYS A 137 13.34 4.44 7.34
CA CYS A 137 12.26 3.95 8.19
C CYS A 137 11.53 2.79 7.48
N ASP A 138 10.99 1.87 8.26
CA ASP A 138 10.11 0.84 7.71
C ASP A 138 8.76 1.45 7.31
N VAL A 139 8.20 0.94 6.21
CA VAL A 139 6.86 1.24 5.72
C VAL A 139 6.10 -0.08 5.71
N LEU A 140 5.11 -0.21 6.61
CA LEU A 140 4.41 -1.47 6.80
C LEU A 140 2.96 -1.37 6.31
N TYR A 141 2.56 -2.27 5.40
CA TYR A 141 1.18 -2.54 4.98
C TYR A 141 0.38 -1.37 4.40
N CYS A 142 1.03 -0.31 3.96
CA CYS A 142 0.33 0.88 3.50
C CYS A 142 0.73 1.38 2.10
N LEU A 143 1.74 0.82 1.46
CA LEU A 143 2.09 1.19 0.09
C LEU A 143 1.02 0.69 -0.88
N PRO A 144 0.67 1.46 -1.93
CA PRO A 144 -0.29 1.02 -2.91
C PRO A 144 0.24 -0.20 -3.69
N ILE A 145 -0.62 -1.19 -3.90
CA ILE A 145 -0.30 -2.40 -4.67
C ILE A 145 -1.09 -2.43 -5.98
N GLU A 146 -0.51 -3.08 -6.99
CA GLU A 146 -1.11 -3.24 -8.31
C GLU A 146 -2.34 -4.14 -8.25
N ASP A 147 -3.29 -3.91 -9.18
CA ASP A 147 -4.45 -4.76 -9.37
C ASP A 147 -4.04 -6.06 -10.08
N VAL A 148 -4.77 -7.13 -9.80
CA VAL A 148 -4.66 -8.38 -10.55
C VAL A 148 -5.69 -8.43 -11.68
N GLN A 149 -5.44 -9.30 -12.65
CA GLN A 149 -6.40 -9.64 -13.70
C GLN A 149 -6.79 -11.11 -13.57
N VAL A 150 -8.09 -11.43 -13.66
CA VAL A 150 -8.55 -12.81 -13.66
C VAL A 150 -9.37 -13.08 -14.92
N THR A 151 -8.96 -14.08 -15.66
CA THR A 151 -9.68 -14.60 -16.82
C THR A 151 -10.45 -15.84 -16.41
N PHE A 152 -11.70 -15.92 -16.83
CA PHE A 152 -12.60 -17.05 -16.59
C PHE A 152 -12.88 -17.83 -17.86
N ASP A 153 -13.37 -19.07 -17.69
CA ASP A 153 -13.97 -19.84 -18.76
C ASP A 153 -15.14 -19.09 -19.42
N SER A 154 -15.48 -19.48 -20.63
CA SER A 154 -16.66 -18.91 -21.30
C SER A 154 -17.95 -19.42 -20.66
N PHE A 155 -18.87 -18.53 -20.38
CA PHE A 155 -20.20 -18.86 -19.83
C PHE A 155 -21.31 -18.72 -20.88
N PRO A 156 -22.41 -19.48 -20.78
CA PRO A 156 -22.69 -20.48 -19.73
C PRO A 156 -21.85 -21.77 -19.90
N LEU A 157 -21.48 -22.37 -18.76
CA LEU A 157 -20.72 -23.63 -18.69
C LEU A 157 -21.55 -24.70 -17.99
N ASP A 158 -21.86 -25.80 -18.67
CA ASP A 158 -22.58 -26.94 -18.10
C ASP A 158 -21.58 -27.96 -17.52
N LEU A 159 -21.68 -28.20 -16.21
CA LEU A 159 -20.86 -29.17 -15.48
C LEU A 159 -21.72 -30.34 -15.01
N LYS A 160 -21.32 -31.59 -15.35
CA LYS A 160 -21.92 -32.82 -14.82
C LYS A 160 -21.25 -33.16 -13.50
N VAL A 161 -21.98 -33.00 -12.40
CA VAL A 161 -21.46 -33.24 -11.08
C VAL A 161 -22.12 -34.44 -10.44
N LYS A 162 -21.35 -35.23 -9.69
CA LYS A 162 -21.86 -36.31 -8.87
C LYS A 162 -22.25 -35.78 -7.50
N ASP A 163 -23.27 -36.39 -6.91
CA ASP A 163 -23.57 -36.13 -5.50
C ASP A 163 -22.46 -36.66 -4.58
N PHE A 164 -22.53 -36.34 -3.31
CA PHE A 164 -21.59 -36.80 -2.29
C PHE A 164 -21.53 -38.34 -2.20
N MET A 165 -22.58 -39.07 -2.62
CA MET A 165 -22.63 -40.54 -2.65
C MET A 165 -22.12 -41.12 -3.97
N GLY A 166 -21.78 -40.29 -4.95
CA GLY A 166 -21.21 -40.70 -6.23
C GLY A 166 -22.18 -41.40 -7.18
N SER A 167 -23.48 -41.40 -6.87
CA SER A 167 -24.46 -42.26 -7.53
C SER A 167 -25.34 -41.58 -8.57
N THR A 168 -25.46 -40.24 -8.56
CA THR A 168 -26.34 -39.53 -9.50
C THR A 168 -25.64 -38.28 -10.07
N ALA A 169 -25.61 -38.18 -11.41
CA ALA A 169 -25.09 -37.00 -12.05
C ALA A 169 -26.14 -35.85 -12.06
N SER A 170 -25.84 -34.77 -11.44
CA SER A 170 -26.58 -33.51 -11.62
C SER A 170 -25.91 -32.68 -12.72
N VAL A 171 -26.67 -31.76 -13.33
CA VAL A 171 -26.12 -30.74 -14.23
C VAL A 171 -26.25 -29.38 -13.53
N ILE A 172 -25.11 -28.79 -13.25
CA ILE A 172 -24.98 -27.40 -12.77
C ILE A 172 -24.54 -26.55 -13.94
N GLN A 173 -25.33 -25.55 -14.27
CA GLN A 173 -24.97 -24.54 -15.26
C GLN A 173 -24.39 -23.32 -14.55
N ILE A 174 -23.11 -23.05 -14.75
CA ILE A 174 -22.48 -21.80 -14.31
C ILE A 174 -22.85 -20.72 -15.33
N GLN A 175 -23.43 -19.64 -14.86
CA GLN A 175 -23.92 -18.52 -15.67
C GLN A 175 -22.92 -17.34 -15.72
N GLY A 176 -22.03 -17.26 -14.71
CA GLY A 176 -21.00 -16.24 -14.63
C GLY A 176 -20.06 -16.42 -13.44
N ALA A 177 -18.93 -15.77 -13.52
CA ALA A 177 -18.01 -15.61 -12.41
C ALA A 177 -17.49 -14.17 -12.38
N GLU A 178 -17.25 -13.66 -11.20
CA GLU A 178 -16.65 -12.37 -10.92
C GLU A 178 -15.59 -12.52 -9.81
N PHE A 179 -14.71 -11.55 -9.65
CA PHE A 179 -13.74 -11.55 -8.57
C PHE A 179 -13.69 -10.21 -7.85
N THR A 180 -13.24 -10.25 -6.59
CA THR A 180 -12.80 -9.10 -5.84
C THR A 180 -11.38 -9.36 -5.36
N PHE A 181 -10.52 -8.35 -5.48
CA PHE A 181 -9.15 -8.37 -4.99
C PHE A 181 -9.04 -7.45 -3.78
N ASP A 182 -8.89 -8.05 -2.60
CA ASP A 182 -8.67 -7.32 -1.36
C ASP A 182 -7.17 -7.06 -1.19
N LYS A 183 -6.81 -5.78 -1.04
CA LYS A 183 -5.45 -5.28 -0.93
C LYS A 183 -5.01 -5.03 0.50
N ASP A 184 -5.93 -5.12 1.46
CA ASP A 184 -5.66 -4.79 2.85
C ASP A 184 -4.90 -5.93 3.54
N TYR A 185 -3.84 -5.60 4.26
CA TYR A 185 -2.98 -6.46 5.07
C TYR A 185 -2.32 -7.65 4.35
N SER A 186 -3.06 -8.43 3.60
CA SER A 186 -2.58 -9.58 2.86
C SER A 186 -3.39 -9.72 1.58
N PRO A 187 -2.77 -9.58 0.40
CA PRO A 187 -3.48 -9.69 -0.86
C PRO A 187 -4.26 -10.99 -0.96
N GLN A 188 -5.56 -10.90 -1.19
CA GLN A 188 -6.43 -12.07 -1.34
C GLN A 188 -7.42 -11.89 -2.48
N LEU A 189 -7.74 -12.99 -3.14
CA LEU A 189 -8.69 -13.05 -4.23
C LEU A 189 -9.92 -13.82 -3.78
N THR A 190 -11.09 -13.20 -3.83
CA THR A 190 -12.38 -13.87 -3.65
C THR A 190 -13.05 -14.04 -4.99
N ILE A 191 -13.38 -15.29 -5.36
CA ILE A 191 -14.12 -15.61 -6.57
C ILE A 191 -15.57 -15.84 -6.20
N THR A 192 -16.46 -15.16 -6.91
CA THR A 192 -17.91 -15.35 -6.80
C THR A 192 -18.41 -16.01 -8.07
N ILE A 193 -19.08 -17.13 -7.95
CA ILE A 193 -19.74 -17.82 -9.06
C ILE A 193 -21.27 -17.74 -8.94
N THR A 194 -21.93 -17.67 -10.09
CA THR A 194 -23.40 -17.70 -10.18
C THR A 194 -23.84 -18.79 -11.12
N GLY A 195 -24.95 -19.44 -10.81
CA GLY A 195 -25.45 -20.51 -11.66
C GLY A 195 -26.84 -21.00 -11.29
N GLU A 196 -27.23 -22.12 -11.90
CA GLU A 196 -28.52 -22.76 -11.72
C GLU A 196 -28.38 -24.29 -11.83
N LYS A 197 -29.06 -25.04 -10.98
CA LYS A 197 -29.17 -26.51 -11.11
C LYS A 197 -30.17 -26.84 -12.19
N LYS A 198 -29.73 -27.48 -13.29
CA LYS A 198 -30.56 -27.82 -14.45
C LYS A 198 -31.21 -29.17 -14.37
N SER A 199 -30.54 -30.14 -13.73
CA SER A 199 -31.08 -31.51 -13.56
C SER A 199 -30.40 -32.23 -12.39
N GLY A 200 -30.94 -33.38 -12.02
CA GLY A 200 -30.39 -34.23 -10.96
C GLY A 200 -31.35 -34.39 -9.79
N ASN A 201 -30.86 -35.02 -8.71
CA ASN A 201 -31.68 -35.35 -7.54
C ASN A 201 -31.71 -34.15 -6.57
N SER A 202 -32.88 -33.78 -6.05
CA SER A 202 -33.04 -32.70 -5.09
C SER A 202 -32.65 -33.02 -3.65
N ASP A 203 -32.47 -34.33 -3.36
CA ASP A 203 -32.28 -34.81 -1.98
C ASP A 203 -30.82 -35.18 -1.66
N SER A 204 -29.88 -34.85 -2.50
CA SER A 204 -28.52 -35.40 -2.49
C SER A 204 -27.50 -34.66 -1.59
N GLY A 205 -27.89 -33.67 -0.84
CA GLY A 205 -27.02 -32.97 0.11
C GLY A 205 -26.09 -31.95 -0.54
N TYR A 206 -25.09 -32.36 -1.31
CA TYR A 206 -24.12 -31.46 -1.93
C TYR A 206 -23.84 -31.84 -3.39
N ASP A 207 -23.88 -30.84 -4.27
CA ASP A 207 -23.25 -30.92 -5.59
C ASP A 207 -21.83 -30.34 -5.47
N MET A 208 -20.81 -31.00 -6.00
CA MET A 208 -19.42 -30.54 -5.90
C MET A 208 -18.87 -30.22 -7.28
N ILE A 209 -18.25 -29.09 -7.42
CA ILE A 209 -17.47 -28.68 -8.58
C ILE A 209 -16.04 -28.38 -8.15
N SER A 210 -15.09 -28.64 -9.04
CA SER A 210 -13.68 -28.35 -8.77
C SER A 210 -13.25 -27.05 -9.45
N TYR A 211 -12.32 -26.35 -8.83
CA TYR A 211 -11.66 -25.20 -9.46
C TYR A 211 -10.15 -25.34 -9.47
N LYS A 212 -9.52 -24.62 -10.38
CA LYS A 212 -8.07 -24.41 -10.45
C LYS A 212 -7.78 -22.99 -10.84
N LEU A 213 -6.79 -22.39 -10.18
CA LEU A 213 -6.22 -21.10 -10.52
C LEU A 213 -4.80 -21.30 -11.03
N TYR A 214 -4.51 -20.73 -12.20
CA TYR A 214 -3.19 -20.74 -12.82
C TYR A 214 -2.66 -19.32 -12.94
N ASP A 215 -1.34 -19.14 -12.80
CA ASP A 215 -0.65 -17.91 -13.11
C ASP A 215 -0.50 -17.68 -14.63
N SER A 216 0.10 -16.55 -15.01
CA SER A 216 0.35 -16.19 -16.41
C SER A 216 1.32 -17.14 -17.14
N ALA A 217 2.17 -17.85 -16.41
CA ALA A 217 3.09 -18.87 -16.94
C ALA A 217 2.46 -20.25 -17.04
N GLY A 218 1.23 -20.43 -16.55
CA GLY A 218 0.48 -21.68 -16.55
C GLY A 218 0.79 -22.61 -15.38
N TYR A 219 1.45 -22.12 -14.33
CA TYR A 219 1.65 -22.90 -13.11
C TYR A 219 0.39 -22.85 -12.24
N LEU A 220 0.09 -23.97 -11.59
CA LEU A 220 -1.02 -24.09 -10.66
C LEU A 220 -0.69 -23.30 -9.37
N VAL A 221 -1.50 -22.29 -9.08
CA VAL A 221 -1.40 -21.45 -7.87
C VAL A 221 -2.27 -22.01 -6.76
N ASP A 222 -3.52 -22.34 -7.09
CA ASP A 222 -4.47 -22.90 -6.13
C ASP A 222 -5.47 -23.85 -6.79
N SER A 223 -6.05 -24.76 -6.00
CA SER A 223 -7.10 -25.65 -6.45
C SER A 223 -7.94 -26.14 -5.28
N GLY A 224 -9.20 -26.39 -5.52
CA GLY A 224 -10.11 -26.86 -4.49
C GLY A 224 -11.48 -27.26 -5.04
N ASN A 225 -12.42 -27.39 -4.11
CA ASN A 225 -13.79 -27.76 -4.42
C ASN A 225 -14.77 -26.75 -3.86
N ILE A 226 -15.84 -26.52 -4.59
CA ILE A 226 -16.98 -25.69 -4.20
C ILE A 226 -18.13 -26.62 -3.89
N TYR A 227 -18.74 -26.44 -2.72
CA TYR A 227 -19.81 -27.29 -2.21
C TYR A 227 -21.14 -26.55 -2.28
N LEU A 228 -21.95 -26.89 -3.28
CA LEU A 228 -23.27 -26.31 -3.48
C LEU A 228 -24.30 -27.14 -2.71
N SER A 229 -24.75 -26.65 -1.55
CA SER A 229 -25.62 -27.40 -0.66
C SER A 229 -27.11 -27.23 -0.99
N SER A 230 -27.86 -28.31 -0.90
CA SER A 230 -29.34 -28.33 -0.88
C SER A 230 -30.03 -27.67 -2.08
N LEU A 231 -29.43 -27.74 -3.27
CA LEU A 231 -30.03 -27.21 -4.48
C LEU A 231 -31.09 -28.13 -5.07
N SER A 232 -32.30 -27.64 -5.31
CA SER A 232 -33.32 -28.26 -6.12
C SER A 232 -33.18 -27.90 -7.60
N VAL A 233 -33.72 -28.71 -8.50
CA VAL A 233 -33.73 -28.37 -9.94
C VAL A 233 -34.48 -27.06 -10.17
N GLY A 234 -33.84 -26.15 -10.88
CA GLY A 234 -34.33 -24.78 -11.11
C GLY A 234 -33.84 -23.75 -10.10
N ASP A 235 -33.21 -24.16 -9.00
CA ASP A 235 -32.64 -23.21 -8.03
C ASP A 235 -31.43 -22.50 -8.62
N LYS A 236 -31.41 -21.18 -8.45
CA LYS A 236 -30.27 -20.34 -8.74
C LYS A 236 -29.42 -20.14 -7.49
N PHE A 237 -28.12 -20.06 -7.67
CA PHE A 237 -27.18 -19.84 -6.57
C PHE A 237 -26.18 -18.74 -6.88
N LYS A 238 -25.65 -18.20 -5.82
CA LYS A 238 -24.43 -17.37 -5.79
C LYS A 238 -23.54 -17.92 -4.69
N ASP A 239 -22.28 -18.21 -5.01
CA ASP A 239 -21.30 -18.76 -4.08
C ASP A 239 -20.02 -17.93 -4.15
N ASP A 240 -19.50 -17.53 -2.99
CA ASP A 240 -18.29 -16.74 -2.79
C ASP A 240 -17.31 -17.42 -1.81
N SER A 241 -17.41 -18.75 -1.69
CA SER A 241 -16.59 -19.52 -0.77
C SER A 241 -15.14 -19.71 -1.18
N VAL A 242 -14.79 -19.37 -2.44
CA VAL A 242 -13.41 -19.48 -2.93
C VAL A 242 -12.63 -18.25 -2.56
N VAL A 243 -11.75 -18.37 -1.56
CA VAL A 243 -10.83 -17.31 -1.10
C VAL A 243 -9.41 -17.82 -1.22
N ILE A 244 -8.57 -17.11 -1.98
CA ILE A 244 -7.20 -17.49 -2.31
C ILE A 244 -6.24 -16.42 -1.77
N TYR A 245 -5.26 -16.82 -0.98
CA TYR A 245 -4.36 -15.92 -0.25
C TYR A 245 -2.99 -15.72 -0.91
N ASP A 246 -2.48 -16.70 -1.65
CA ASP A 246 -1.16 -16.62 -2.29
C ASP A 246 -1.23 -15.92 -3.66
N ILE A 247 -1.70 -14.66 -3.64
CA ILE A 247 -1.88 -13.84 -4.85
C ILE A 247 -0.78 -12.80 -4.92
N THR A 248 -0.10 -12.76 -6.05
CA THR A 248 0.91 -11.73 -6.36
C THR A 248 0.25 -10.54 -7.06
N PRO A 249 0.31 -9.33 -6.50
CA PRO A 249 -0.18 -8.11 -7.15
C PRO A 249 0.47 -7.90 -8.52
N GLY A 250 -0.27 -7.32 -9.47
CA GLY A 250 0.20 -7.08 -10.83
C GLY A 250 0.15 -8.28 -11.77
N GLU A 251 -0.04 -9.49 -11.24
CA GLU A 251 -0.10 -10.72 -12.02
C GLU A 251 -1.47 -10.93 -12.70
N SER A 252 -1.45 -11.79 -13.73
CA SER A 252 -2.66 -12.24 -14.42
C SER A 252 -2.90 -13.71 -14.15
N TYR A 253 -4.15 -14.04 -13.86
CA TYR A 253 -4.56 -15.39 -13.49
C TYR A 253 -5.63 -15.94 -14.43
N THR A 254 -5.70 -17.28 -14.56
CA THR A 254 -6.77 -17.99 -15.24
C THR A 254 -7.48 -18.90 -14.25
N PHE A 255 -8.76 -18.63 -14.01
CA PHE A 255 -9.60 -19.46 -13.16
C PHE A 255 -10.46 -20.40 -14.01
N GLN A 256 -10.35 -21.69 -13.72
CA GLN A 256 -11.05 -22.75 -14.45
C GLN A 256 -11.95 -23.54 -13.51
N LEU A 257 -13.15 -23.84 -13.99
CA LEU A 257 -14.10 -24.72 -13.34
C LEU A 257 -14.17 -26.06 -14.06
N SER A 258 -14.30 -27.13 -13.31
CA SER A 258 -14.43 -28.48 -13.86
C SER A 258 -15.36 -29.35 -13.04
N GLU A 259 -15.78 -30.46 -13.65
CA GLU A 259 -16.46 -31.53 -12.95
C GLU A 259 -15.57 -32.03 -11.81
N TYR A 260 -16.19 -32.32 -10.67
CA TYR A 260 -15.46 -32.97 -9.58
C TYR A 260 -15.01 -34.38 -10.01
N SER A 261 -13.73 -34.62 -9.89
CA SER A 261 -13.14 -35.96 -10.08
C SER A 261 -12.44 -36.41 -8.80
N TRP A 262 -12.78 -37.60 -8.35
CA TRP A 262 -12.10 -38.24 -7.20
C TRP A 262 -10.63 -38.52 -7.52
#